data_5d09e7e08a8fe553e26a41607a887a02
#
_entry.id   5d09e7e08a8fe553e26a41607a887a02
#
_cell.length_a   1.000
_cell.length_b   1.000
_cell.length_c   1.000
_cell.angle_alpha   90.00
_cell.angle_beta   90.00
_cell.angle_gamma   90.00
#
_symmetry.space_group_name_H-M   'P 1'
#
loop_
_entity.id
_entity.type
_entity.pdbx_description
1 polymer ?
#
loop_
_entity_poly.entity_id
_entity_poly.type
_entity_poly.pdbx_seq_one_letter_code
_entity_poly.pdbx_strand_id
1 'polypeptide(L)'
;MERLGPWFPVLVVFCLTPFVLGLMVFVPETLPLKLREARASEEQRPLAARLREAANELGLSLSLFRNPNIVRTLPAFLIQPALFAAYSSTLAQHISTYFGWSLAQTNYLLSPLGILQLVIIVLLPRISALLTRQSGRLRRSVFAKDLLLAKVSLVFLIGGALLEGLSRAVAVFIVGLTIGTMGSSHAPLFRAIATSYVEPQQTSRLFALITLLETGGALFGGPVLAWCFNIGLSRKGIWIGLPWFYVSGIVLVALLSLTGLKPPKERVTLTDPEDERSGEIGYQSAEEQ
;
A
#
# COMPACT_ATOMS: atom_id res chain seq x y z
N MET A 1 27.42 14.62 -5.03
CA MET A 1 27.19 13.68 -6.13
C MET A 1 27.86 14.13 -7.44
N GLU A 2 27.95 15.41 -7.74
CA GLU A 2 28.62 15.91 -8.96
C GLU A 2 30.10 15.52 -9.09
N ARG A 3 30.82 15.30 -7.99
CA ARG A 3 32.25 14.92 -7.98
C ARG A 3 32.52 13.41 -8.24
N LEU A 4 31.53 12.55 -8.09
CA LEU A 4 31.67 11.08 -8.17
C LEU A 4 31.20 10.50 -9.51
N GLY A 5 30.70 11.34 -10.43
CA GLY A 5 30.19 10.92 -11.73
C GLY A 5 28.81 10.26 -11.71
N PRO A 6 28.13 10.23 -12.87
CA PRO A 6 26.75 9.71 -12.97
C PRO A 6 26.63 8.21 -12.73
N TRP A 7 27.74 7.47 -12.79
CA TRP A 7 27.78 6.02 -12.60
C TRP A 7 27.89 5.56 -11.15
N PHE A 8 28.22 6.47 -10.22
CA PHE A 8 28.40 6.12 -8.82
C PHE A 8 27.18 5.47 -8.16
N PRO A 9 25.93 5.98 -8.34
CA PRO A 9 24.74 5.34 -7.78
C PRO A 9 24.52 3.92 -8.35
N VAL A 10 24.81 3.72 -9.63
CA VAL A 10 24.69 2.42 -10.29
C VAL A 10 25.69 1.42 -9.72
N LEU A 11 26.94 1.84 -9.50
CA LEU A 11 27.97 1.02 -8.85
C LEU A 11 27.59 0.62 -7.44
N VAL A 12 27.03 1.56 -6.64
CA VAL A 12 26.57 1.27 -5.27
C VAL A 12 25.46 0.19 -5.29
N VAL A 13 24.46 0.32 -6.16
CA VAL A 13 23.40 -0.69 -6.30
C VAL A 13 23.99 -2.02 -6.75
N PHE A 14 24.90 -2.02 -7.71
CA PHE A 14 25.53 -3.23 -8.21
C PHE A 14 26.38 -3.95 -7.14
N CYS A 15 27.07 -3.20 -6.28
CA CYS A 15 27.83 -3.76 -5.16
C CYS A 15 26.93 -4.28 -4.02
N LEU A 16 25.77 -3.64 -3.79
CA LEU A 16 24.82 -4.06 -2.76
C LEU A 16 24.02 -5.30 -3.18
N THR A 17 23.78 -5.49 -4.47
CA THR A 17 22.97 -6.62 -5.00
C THR A 17 23.50 -7.99 -4.56
N PRO A 18 24.81 -8.34 -4.71
CA PRO A 18 25.32 -9.63 -4.27
C PRO A 18 25.26 -9.81 -2.75
N PHE A 19 25.39 -8.71 -1.97
CA PHE A 19 25.22 -8.75 -0.52
C PHE A 19 23.77 -9.10 -0.13
N VAL A 20 22.77 -8.49 -0.77
CA VAL A 20 21.36 -8.79 -0.54
C VAL A 20 21.03 -10.21 -0.98
N LEU A 21 21.55 -10.68 -2.13
CA LEU A 21 21.41 -12.06 -2.58
C LEU A 21 22.04 -13.05 -1.60
N GLY A 22 23.22 -12.72 -1.06
CA GLY A 22 23.88 -13.51 -0.02
C GLY A 22 23.04 -13.62 1.24
N LEU A 23 22.41 -12.53 1.69
CA LEU A 23 21.48 -12.56 2.83
C LEU A 23 20.27 -13.45 2.59
N MET A 24 19.76 -13.54 1.36
CA MET A 24 18.63 -14.42 1.03
C MET A 24 18.94 -15.91 1.24
N VAL A 25 20.23 -16.32 1.11
CA VAL A 25 20.65 -17.70 1.36
C VAL A 25 20.49 -18.09 2.85
N PHE A 26 20.58 -17.12 3.75
CA PHE A 26 20.41 -17.34 5.19
C PHE A 26 18.93 -17.33 5.63
N VAL A 27 18.01 -16.94 4.76
CA VAL A 27 16.58 -16.98 5.10
C VAL A 27 16.12 -18.44 5.07
N PRO A 28 15.71 -19.01 6.22
CA PRO A 28 15.23 -20.39 6.26
C PRO A 28 13.97 -20.51 5.42
N GLU A 29 13.89 -21.58 4.65
CA GLU A 29 12.71 -21.87 3.85
C GLU A 29 11.54 -22.23 4.78
N THR A 30 10.52 -21.39 4.79
CA THR A 30 9.33 -21.54 5.64
C THR A 30 8.24 -22.40 4.98
N LEU A 31 8.46 -22.86 3.73
CA LEU A 31 7.48 -23.65 3.01
C LEU A 31 7.45 -25.09 3.54
N PRO A 32 6.30 -25.62 4.03
CA PRO A 32 6.19 -27.02 4.43
C PRO A 32 6.60 -27.98 3.31
N LEU A 33 7.34 -29.03 3.65
CA LEU A 33 7.85 -30.02 2.70
C LEU A 33 6.79 -30.53 1.72
N LYS A 34 5.56 -30.79 2.19
CA LYS A 34 4.44 -31.22 1.35
C LYS A 34 4.05 -30.20 0.27
N LEU A 35 4.13 -28.90 0.57
CA LEU A 35 3.86 -27.84 -0.41
C LEU A 35 5.02 -27.67 -1.40
N ARG A 36 6.24 -27.97 -1.00
CA ARG A 36 7.42 -27.97 -1.85
C ARG A 36 7.36 -29.08 -2.91
N GLU A 37 6.99 -30.30 -2.51
CA GLU A 37 6.80 -31.42 -3.42
C GLU A 37 5.65 -31.18 -4.40
N ALA A 38 4.54 -30.61 -3.94
CA ALA A 38 3.42 -30.22 -4.78
C ALA A 38 3.85 -29.16 -5.82
N ARG A 39 4.66 -28.17 -5.43
CA ARG A 39 5.17 -27.13 -6.32
C ARG A 39 6.13 -27.66 -7.35
N ALA A 40 7.03 -28.58 -6.98
CA ALA A 40 7.94 -29.23 -7.91
C ALA A 40 7.18 -30.08 -8.95
N SER A 41 6.10 -30.73 -8.55
CA SER A 41 5.21 -31.46 -9.46
C SER A 41 4.44 -30.55 -10.41
N GLU A 42 4.11 -29.36 -9.97
CA GLU A 42 3.43 -28.31 -10.76
C GLU A 42 4.34 -27.71 -11.84
N GLU A 43 5.63 -27.52 -11.53
CA GLU A 43 6.62 -27.01 -12.50
C GLU A 43 6.84 -27.95 -13.69
N GLN A 44 6.61 -29.25 -13.53
CA GLN A 44 6.74 -30.26 -14.60
C GLN A 44 5.51 -30.36 -15.51
N ARG A 45 4.40 -29.67 -15.19
CA ARG A 45 3.18 -29.70 -16.01
C ARG A 45 3.34 -28.88 -17.31
N PRO A 46 2.71 -29.30 -18.42
CA PRO A 46 2.74 -28.56 -19.67
C PRO A 46 2.16 -27.15 -19.51
N LEU A 47 2.75 -26.20 -20.23
CA LEU A 47 2.41 -24.76 -20.11
C LEU A 47 0.91 -24.49 -20.26
N ALA A 48 0.23 -25.24 -21.15
CA ALA A 48 -1.21 -25.11 -21.36
C ALA A 48 -2.05 -25.49 -20.11
N ALA A 49 -1.62 -26.52 -19.37
CA ALA A 49 -2.28 -26.92 -18.14
C ALA A 49 -2.09 -25.87 -17.04
N ARG A 50 -0.88 -25.31 -16.91
CA ARG A 50 -0.55 -24.22 -15.97
C ARG A 50 -1.35 -22.95 -16.29
N LEU A 51 -1.51 -22.57 -17.56
CA LEU A 51 -2.31 -21.43 -17.98
C LEU A 51 -3.80 -21.63 -17.66
N ARG A 52 -4.32 -22.84 -17.88
CA ARG A 52 -5.71 -23.18 -17.57
C ARG A 52 -5.97 -23.13 -16.05
N GLU A 53 -5.03 -23.62 -15.26
CA GLU A 53 -5.10 -23.58 -13.79
C GLU A 53 -5.02 -22.13 -13.29
N ALA A 54 -4.10 -21.31 -13.81
CA ALA A 54 -4.02 -19.88 -13.54
C ALA A 54 -5.32 -19.12 -13.92
N ALA A 55 -5.92 -19.46 -15.06
CA ALA A 55 -7.20 -18.89 -15.47
C ALA A 55 -8.34 -19.29 -14.53
N ASN A 56 -8.37 -20.53 -14.05
CA ASN A 56 -9.34 -20.97 -13.06
C ASN A 56 -9.14 -20.26 -11.70
N GLU A 57 -7.90 -20.12 -11.24
CA GLU A 57 -7.57 -19.38 -10.02
C GLU A 57 -7.94 -17.90 -10.14
N LEU A 58 -7.73 -17.29 -11.31
CA LEU A 58 -8.22 -15.94 -11.60
C LEU A 58 -9.75 -15.88 -11.54
N GLY A 59 -10.46 -16.86 -12.11
CA GLY A 59 -11.91 -16.96 -12.03
C GLY A 59 -12.41 -17.05 -10.59
N LEU A 60 -11.75 -17.85 -9.76
CA LEU A 60 -12.04 -17.96 -8.34
C LEU A 60 -11.70 -16.66 -7.57
N SER A 61 -10.61 -15.98 -7.93
CA SER A 61 -10.27 -14.68 -7.36
C SER A 61 -11.31 -13.62 -7.73
N LEU A 62 -11.81 -13.63 -8.96
CA LEU A 62 -12.89 -12.76 -9.42
C LEU A 62 -14.22 -13.02 -8.68
N SER A 63 -14.43 -14.22 -8.15
CA SER A 63 -15.62 -14.51 -7.33
C SER A 63 -15.68 -13.67 -6.05
N LEU A 64 -14.55 -13.15 -5.56
CA LEU A 64 -14.48 -12.22 -4.44
C LEU A 64 -15.22 -10.90 -4.73
N PHE A 65 -15.38 -10.52 -6.00
CA PHE A 65 -16.20 -9.36 -6.39
C PHE A 65 -17.71 -9.51 -6.07
N ARG A 66 -18.17 -10.71 -5.77
CA ARG A 66 -19.56 -10.91 -5.31
C ARG A 66 -19.80 -10.30 -3.93
N ASN A 67 -18.76 -10.08 -3.14
CA ASN A 67 -18.90 -9.39 -1.87
C ASN A 67 -18.83 -7.86 -2.07
N PRO A 68 -19.95 -7.13 -1.86
CA PRO A 68 -20.00 -5.69 -2.12
C PRO A 68 -19.05 -4.88 -1.24
N ASN A 69 -18.68 -5.40 -0.06
CA ASN A 69 -17.71 -4.72 0.80
C ASN A 69 -16.28 -4.82 0.22
N ILE A 70 -15.92 -5.96 -0.38
CA ILE A 70 -14.62 -6.09 -1.08
C ILE A 70 -14.58 -5.13 -2.27
N VAL A 71 -15.63 -5.09 -3.09
CA VAL A 71 -15.71 -4.16 -4.25
C VAL A 71 -15.50 -2.71 -3.80
N ARG A 72 -16.06 -2.31 -2.65
CA ARG A 72 -15.88 -0.97 -2.10
C ARG A 72 -14.46 -0.68 -1.62
N THR A 73 -13.63 -1.69 -1.33
CA THR A 73 -12.23 -1.47 -0.98
C THR A 73 -11.33 -1.32 -2.20
N LEU A 74 -11.76 -1.77 -3.38
CA LEU A 74 -10.92 -1.81 -4.59
C LEU A 74 -10.40 -0.44 -5.06
N PRO A 75 -11.20 0.66 -5.05
CA PRO A 75 -10.70 1.98 -5.44
C PRO A 75 -9.51 2.44 -4.61
N ALA A 76 -9.42 1.99 -3.35
CA ALA A 76 -8.31 2.32 -2.47
C ALA A 76 -6.96 1.77 -2.96
N PHE A 77 -6.95 0.63 -3.67
CA PHE A 77 -5.72 0.04 -4.21
C PHE A 77 -5.22 0.71 -5.50
N LEU A 78 -6.05 1.53 -6.16
CA LEU A 78 -5.62 2.35 -7.29
C LEU A 78 -4.83 3.60 -6.86
N ILE A 79 -4.88 3.98 -5.57
CA ILE A 79 -4.17 5.15 -5.05
C ILE A 79 -2.66 4.93 -5.13
N GLN A 80 -2.17 3.77 -4.69
CA GLN A 80 -0.74 3.48 -4.60
C GLN A 80 0.00 3.65 -5.95
N PRO A 81 -0.44 3.06 -7.08
CA PRO A 81 0.21 3.28 -8.36
C PRO A 81 0.08 4.73 -8.86
N ALA A 82 -1.03 5.41 -8.59
CA ALA A 82 -1.19 6.81 -8.96
C ALA A 82 -0.23 7.71 -8.18
N LEU A 83 -0.08 7.51 -6.87
CA LEU A 83 0.90 8.22 -6.04
C LEU A 83 2.33 7.93 -6.52
N PHE A 84 2.65 6.66 -6.76
CA PHE A 84 3.99 6.28 -7.24
C PHE A 84 4.32 7.00 -8.54
N ALA A 85 3.43 7.00 -9.54
CA ALA A 85 3.65 7.70 -10.79
C ALA A 85 3.76 9.23 -10.60
N ALA A 86 2.93 9.81 -9.72
CA ALA A 86 2.97 11.25 -9.43
C ALA A 86 4.31 11.67 -8.81
N TYR A 87 4.76 10.96 -7.77
CA TYR A 87 5.94 11.36 -7.00
C TYR A 87 7.27 10.86 -7.59
N SER A 88 7.27 9.79 -8.40
CA SER A 88 8.51 9.30 -9.04
C SER A 88 8.88 10.04 -10.32
N SER A 89 7.90 10.48 -11.11
CA SER A 89 8.16 11.11 -12.41
C SER A 89 7.63 12.55 -12.51
N THR A 90 6.35 12.76 -12.18
CA THR A 90 5.67 14.05 -12.42
C THR A 90 6.16 15.13 -11.46
N LEU A 91 6.48 14.78 -10.20
CA LEU A 91 6.96 15.73 -9.20
C LEU A 91 8.23 16.46 -9.67
N ALA A 92 9.24 15.70 -10.08
CA ALA A 92 10.52 16.27 -10.51
C ALA A 92 10.35 17.18 -11.73
N GLN A 93 9.50 16.77 -12.69
CA GLN A 93 9.18 17.58 -13.89
C GLN A 93 8.41 18.84 -13.50
N HIS A 94 7.43 18.72 -12.60
CA HIS A 94 6.63 19.85 -12.14
C HIS A 94 7.49 20.92 -11.45
N ILE A 95 8.33 20.50 -10.49
CA ILE A 95 9.21 21.40 -9.75
C ILE A 95 10.23 22.05 -10.68
N SER A 96 10.83 21.30 -11.59
CA SER A 96 11.80 21.83 -12.55
C SER A 96 11.18 22.81 -13.53
N THR A 97 10.00 22.47 -14.09
CA THR A 97 9.37 23.29 -15.14
C THR A 97 8.67 24.53 -14.57
N TYR A 98 8.04 24.40 -13.40
CA TYR A 98 7.23 25.48 -12.83
C TYR A 98 8.00 26.37 -11.86
N PHE A 99 8.85 25.78 -11.02
CA PHE A 99 9.63 26.53 -10.04
C PHE A 99 11.10 26.75 -10.43
N GLY A 100 11.55 26.17 -11.55
CA GLY A 100 12.92 26.35 -12.06
C GLY A 100 14.01 25.68 -11.24
N TRP A 101 13.66 24.71 -10.36
CA TRP A 101 14.62 23.98 -9.55
C TRP A 101 15.35 22.92 -10.38
N SER A 102 16.62 22.67 -10.03
CA SER A 102 17.35 21.53 -10.59
C SER A 102 16.84 20.21 -10.02
N LEU A 103 17.04 19.10 -10.76
CA LEU A 103 16.69 17.75 -10.28
C LEU A 103 17.42 17.40 -8.98
N ALA A 104 18.66 17.90 -8.78
CA ALA A 104 19.40 17.71 -7.55
C ALA A 104 18.70 18.37 -6.35
N GLN A 105 18.24 19.61 -6.51
CA GLN A 105 17.50 20.33 -5.45
C GLN A 105 16.18 19.62 -5.11
N THR A 106 15.47 19.10 -6.12
CA THR A 106 14.27 18.31 -5.91
C THR A 106 14.54 17.04 -5.10
N ASN A 107 15.63 16.33 -5.38
CA ASN A 107 16.01 15.13 -4.62
C ASN A 107 16.38 15.46 -3.17
N TYR A 108 17.02 16.60 -2.89
CA TYR A 108 17.26 17.05 -1.51
C TYR A 108 15.96 17.31 -0.75
N LEU A 109 14.91 17.78 -1.43
CA LEU A 109 13.58 17.96 -0.83
C LEU A 109 12.92 16.61 -0.51
N LEU A 110 13.06 15.60 -1.37
CA LEU A 110 12.44 14.29 -1.18
C LEU A 110 13.06 13.48 -0.04
N SER A 111 14.35 13.67 0.26
CA SER A 111 15.04 12.93 1.33
C SER A 111 14.39 13.10 2.72
N PRO A 112 14.13 14.33 3.22
CA PRO A 112 13.44 14.51 4.51
C PRO A 112 12.03 13.96 4.51
N LEU A 113 11.32 14.02 3.38
CA LEU A 113 9.98 13.44 3.26
C LEU A 113 9.99 11.92 3.37
N GLY A 114 11.01 11.26 2.81
CA GLY A 114 11.22 9.82 2.98
C GLY A 114 11.47 9.43 4.45
N ILE A 115 12.25 10.23 5.18
CA ILE A 115 12.46 10.03 6.62
C ILE A 115 11.14 10.23 7.38
N LEU A 116 10.38 11.28 7.07
CA LEU A 116 9.06 11.53 7.68
C LEU A 116 8.11 10.35 7.43
N GLN A 117 8.05 9.83 6.20
CA GLN A 117 7.25 8.65 5.86
C GLN A 117 7.63 7.43 6.70
N LEU A 118 8.93 7.17 6.85
CA LEU A 118 9.43 6.07 7.68
C LEU A 118 9.02 6.23 9.14
N VAL A 119 9.16 7.43 9.69
CA VAL A 119 8.73 7.74 11.06
C VAL A 119 7.23 7.48 11.24
N ILE A 120 6.40 7.91 10.31
CA ILE A 120 4.94 7.70 10.37
C ILE A 120 4.60 6.21 10.36
N ILE A 121 5.23 5.42 9.48
CA ILE A 121 4.99 3.98 9.40
C ILE A 121 5.41 3.27 10.70
N VAL A 122 6.56 3.64 11.28
CA VAL A 122 7.04 3.09 12.56
C VAL A 122 6.16 3.50 13.75
N LEU A 123 5.57 4.70 13.71
CA LEU A 123 4.66 5.19 14.75
C LEU A 123 3.25 4.61 14.61
N LEU A 124 2.85 4.14 13.44
CA LEU A 124 1.51 3.64 13.17
C LEU A 124 1.05 2.56 14.18
N PRO A 125 1.84 1.51 14.51
CA PRO A 125 1.45 0.52 15.51
C PRO A 125 1.26 1.14 16.90
N ARG A 126 2.08 2.11 17.29
CA ARG A 126 1.97 2.82 18.58
C ARG A 126 0.70 3.65 18.64
N ILE A 127 0.39 4.42 17.59
CA ILE A 127 -0.85 5.20 17.48
C ILE A 127 -2.06 4.26 17.52
N SER A 128 -1.99 3.14 16.80
CA SER A 128 -3.00 2.10 16.80
C SER A 128 -3.22 1.53 18.20
N ALA A 129 -2.16 1.23 18.95
CA ALA A 129 -2.22 0.71 20.32
C ALA A 129 -2.80 1.74 21.30
N LEU A 130 -2.41 3.03 21.19
CA LEU A 130 -2.95 4.11 21.98
C LEU A 130 -4.47 4.27 21.78
N LEU A 131 -4.93 4.20 20.53
CA LEU A 131 -6.37 4.28 20.22
C LEU A 131 -7.16 3.07 20.74
N THR A 132 -6.50 1.93 20.94
CA THR A 132 -7.12 0.75 21.53
C THR A 132 -7.13 0.81 23.06
N ARG A 133 -6.11 1.42 23.67
CA ARG A 133 -5.95 1.51 25.13
C ARG A 133 -6.80 2.62 25.77
N GLN A 134 -7.13 3.66 25.01
CA GLN A 134 -7.91 4.81 25.51
C GLN A 134 -9.38 4.43 25.66
N SER A 135 -9.75 4.02 26.87
CA SER A 135 -11.00 4.27 27.56
C SER A 135 -12.28 3.53 27.13
N GLY A 136 -12.94 2.92 28.08
CA GLY A 136 -14.18 2.15 28.06
C GLY A 136 -15.41 2.70 27.30
N ARG A 137 -15.39 3.93 26.77
CA ARG A 137 -16.44 4.49 25.94
C ARG A 137 -16.13 4.46 24.42
N LEU A 138 -14.86 4.26 24.03
CA LEU A 138 -14.38 4.19 22.65
C LEU A 138 -13.74 2.82 22.33
N ARG A 139 -14.22 1.75 22.94
CA ARG A 139 -13.83 0.39 22.58
C ARG A 139 -14.31 0.08 21.15
N ARG A 140 -13.64 0.68 20.19
CA ARG A 140 -13.88 0.38 18.79
C ARG A 140 -13.29 -0.99 18.47
N SER A 141 -14.02 -1.77 17.71
CA SER A 141 -13.47 -3.00 17.13
C SER A 141 -12.19 -2.67 16.35
N VAL A 142 -11.26 -3.60 16.24
CA VAL A 142 -10.00 -3.44 15.48
C VAL A 142 -10.29 -2.90 14.09
N PHE A 143 -11.32 -3.41 13.43
CA PHE A 143 -11.79 -2.94 12.14
C PHE A 143 -12.18 -1.45 12.12
N ALA A 144 -12.98 -1.00 13.10
CA ALA A 144 -13.43 0.39 13.15
C ALA A 144 -12.28 1.37 13.37
N LYS A 145 -11.25 0.95 14.11
CA LYS A 145 -10.02 1.71 14.33
C LYS A 145 -9.21 1.83 13.04
N ASP A 146 -8.97 0.71 12.35
CA ASP A 146 -8.21 0.69 11.09
C ASP A 146 -8.93 1.49 10.00
N LEU A 147 -10.26 1.40 9.93
CA LEU A 147 -11.07 2.20 9.03
C LEU A 147 -10.99 3.70 9.34
N LEU A 148 -10.97 4.09 10.63
CA LEU A 148 -10.81 5.48 11.02
C LEU A 148 -9.42 6.00 10.62
N LEU A 149 -8.35 5.27 10.94
CA LEU A 149 -6.98 5.64 10.58
C LEU A 149 -6.82 5.74 9.05
N ALA A 150 -7.40 4.81 8.31
CA ALA A 150 -7.40 4.84 6.85
C ALA A 150 -8.10 6.12 6.32
N LYS A 151 -9.28 6.47 6.83
CA LYS A 151 -9.98 7.70 6.44
C LYS A 151 -9.19 8.96 6.76
N VAL A 152 -8.58 9.04 7.93
CA VAL A 152 -7.72 10.16 8.34
C VAL A 152 -6.52 10.28 7.40
N SER A 153 -5.86 9.15 7.06
CA SER A 153 -4.75 9.13 6.11
C SER A 153 -5.18 9.65 4.73
N LEU A 154 -6.36 9.26 4.24
CA LEU A 154 -6.89 9.76 2.97
C LEU A 154 -7.20 11.26 3.00
N VAL A 155 -7.71 11.78 4.11
CA VAL A 155 -7.95 13.22 4.26
C VAL A 155 -6.64 14.00 4.17
N PHE A 156 -5.55 13.53 4.81
CA PHE A 156 -4.23 14.12 4.67
C PHE A 156 -3.71 14.07 3.22
N LEU A 157 -3.89 12.95 2.53
CA LEU A 157 -3.51 12.82 1.11
C LEU A 157 -4.29 13.80 0.23
N ILE A 158 -5.62 13.92 0.41
CA ILE A 158 -6.44 14.86 -0.35
C ILE A 158 -5.98 16.30 -0.07
N GLY A 159 -5.82 16.67 1.19
CA GLY A 159 -5.39 18.01 1.60
C GLY A 159 -4.01 18.36 1.05
N GLY A 160 -3.05 17.43 1.11
CA GLY A 160 -1.72 17.58 0.54
C GLY A 160 -1.77 17.80 -0.97
N ALA A 161 -2.43 16.89 -1.70
CA ALA A 161 -2.53 16.98 -3.16
C ALA A 161 -3.28 18.25 -3.64
N LEU A 162 -4.31 18.70 -2.91
CA LEU A 162 -4.98 19.97 -3.22
C LEU A 162 -4.05 21.17 -3.01
N LEU A 163 -3.28 21.21 -1.92
CA LEU A 163 -2.30 22.25 -1.67
C LEU A 163 -1.20 22.26 -2.73
N GLU A 164 -0.71 21.09 -3.15
CA GLU A 164 0.25 20.95 -4.22
C GLU A 164 -0.32 21.50 -5.54
N GLY A 165 -1.55 21.15 -5.89
CA GLY A 165 -2.22 21.60 -7.10
C GLY A 165 -2.54 23.10 -7.14
N LEU A 166 -2.83 23.70 -5.98
CA LEU A 166 -3.15 25.13 -5.86
C LEU A 166 -1.91 26.00 -5.62
N SER A 167 -0.75 25.40 -5.36
CA SER A 167 0.45 26.12 -4.97
C SER A 167 0.99 27.00 -6.12
N ARG A 168 1.26 28.24 -5.78
CA ARG A 168 1.97 29.19 -6.66
C ARG A 168 3.39 29.48 -6.18
N ALA A 169 3.70 29.08 -4.95
CA ALA A 169 5.01 29.25 -4.34
C ALA A 169 5.55 27.91 -3.87
N VAL A 170 6.85 27.70 -3.99
CA VAL A 170 7.53 26.47 -3.57
C VAL A 170 7.25 26.13 -2.11
N ALA A 171 7.21 27.13 -1.23
CA ALA A 171 6.93 26.91 0.20
C ALA A 171 5.56 26.26 0.44
N VAL A 172 4.50 26.72 -0.25
CA VAL A 172 3.15 26.13 -0.15
C VAL A 172 3.14 24.71 -0.71
N PHE A 173 3.87 24.48 -1.81
CA PHE A 173 4.03 23.14 -2.38
C PHE A 173 4.70 22.18 -1.40
N ILE A 174 5.78 22.60 -0.71
CA ILE A 174 6.47 21.80 0.31
C ILE A 174 5.53 21.48 1.49
N VAL A 175 4.72 22.43 1.93
CA VAL A 175 3.72 22.20 2.97
C VAL A 175 2.71 21.15 2.49
N GLY A 176 2.25 21.24 1.25
CA GLY A 176 1.38 20.23 0.63
C GLY A 176 2.00 18.84 0.66
N LEU A 177 3.26 18.69 0.20
CA LEU A 177 4.02 17.45 0.24
C LEU A 177 4.13 16.88 1.67
N THR A 178 4.42 17.73 2.65
CA THR A 178 4.54 17.33 4.06
C THR A 178 3.22 16.79 4.60
N ILE A 179 2.12 17.49 4.33
CA ILE A 179 0.77 17.08 4.73
C ILE A 179 0.39 15.77 4.02
N GLY A 180 0.63 15.66 2.72
CA GLY A 180 0.36 14.44 1.94
C GLY A 180 1.15 13.24 2.47
N THR A 181 2.41 13.44 2.86
CA THR A 181 3.26 12.39 3.44
C THR A 181 2.69 11.85 4.76
N MET A 182 1.98 12.68 5.56
CA MET A 182 1.29 12.19 6.77
C MET A 182 0.21 11.16 6.46
N GLY A 183 -0.31 11.13 5.24
CA GLY A 183 -1.25 10.10 4.75
C GLY A 183 -0.59 8.80 4.27
N SER A 184 0.71 8.62 4.37
CA SER A 184 1.46 7.47 3.80
C SER A 184 1.10 6.11 4.39
N SER A 185 0.44 6.08 5.57
CA SER A 185 0.01 4.84 6.24
C SER A 185 -1.23 4.18 5.62
N HIS A 186 -1.82 4.73 4.56
CA HIS A 186 -3.04 4.20 3.92
C HIS A 186 -2.89 2.77 3.38
N ALA A 187 -1.76 2.44 2.72
CA ALA A 187 -1.59 1.16 2.04
C ALA A 187 -1.66 -0.07 2.97
N PRO A 188 -0.92 -0.14 4.10
CA PRO A 188 -1.06 -1.26 5.04
C PRO A 188 -2.46 -1.33 5.67
N LEU A 189 -3.09 -0.18 5.95
CA LEU A 189 -4.42 -0.14 6.51
C LEU A 189 -5.48 -0.68 5.53
N PHE A 190 -5.38 -0.38 4.23
CA PHE A 190 -6.29 -0.94 3.23
C PHE A 190 -6.17 -2.45 3.12
N ARG A 191 -4.94 -2.99 3.16
CA ARG A 191 -4.72 -4.43 3.16
C ARG A 191 -5.32 -5.09 4.40
N ALA A 192 -5.13 -4.49 5.59
CA ALA A 192 -5.75 -4.97 6.82
C ALA A 192 -7.29 -4.94 6.78
N ILE A 193 -7.88 -3.87 6.24
CA ILE A 193 -9.33 -3.77 6.06
C ILE A 193 -9.84 -4.82 5.06
N ALA A 194 -9.16 -4.99 3.92
CA ALA A 194 -9.59 -5.96 2.91
C ALA A 194 -9.51 -7.41 3.39
N THR A 195 -8.44 -7.76 4.12
CA THR A 195 -8.27 -9.12 4.69
C THR A 195 -9.32 -9.45 5.75
N SER A 196 -9.90 -8.45 6.43
CA SER A 196 -10.97 -8.69 7.39
C SER A 196 -12.27 -9.23 6.77
N TYR A 197 -12.45 -9.11 5.44
CA TYR A 197 -13.64 -9.58 4.72
C TYR A 197 -13.48 -10.95 4.06
N VAL A 198 -12.28 -11.52 4.06
CA VAL A 198 -11.99 -12.82 3.44
C VAL A 198 -11.55 -13.84 4.47
N GLU A 199 -11.77 -15.11 4.17
CA GLU A 199 -11.27 -16.21 5.00
C GLU A 199 -9.75 -16.37 4.86
N PRO A 200 -9.06 -16.91 5.89
CA PRO A 200 -7.61 -17.10 5.83
C PRO A 200 -7.16 -17.88 4.60
N GLN A 201 -7.94 -18.87 4.15
CA GLN A 201 -7.66 -19.68 2.96
C GLN A 201 -7.76 -18.88 1.64
N GLN A 202 -8.52 -17.77 1.64
CA GLN A 202 -8.73 -16.91 0.47
C GLN A 202 -7.80 -15.69 0.45
N THR A 203 -6.98 -15.51 1.48
CA THR A 203 -6.10 -14.34 1.61
C THR A 203 -5.11 -14.23 0.46
N SER A 204 -4.54 -15.34 0.00
CA SER A 204 -3.63 -15.36 -1.16
C SER A 204 -4.33 -14.88 -2.44
N ARG A 205 -5.57 -15.29 -2.68
CA ARG A 205 -6.39 -14.86 -3.81
C ARG A 205 -6.73 -13.38 -3.74
N LEU A 206 -7.02 -12.87 -2.54
CA LEU A 206 -7.23 -11.43 -2.34
C LEU A 206 -5.97 -10.63 -2.70
N PHE A 207 -4.79 -11.05 -2.24
CA PHE A 207 -3.55 -10.36 -2.56
C PHE A 207 -3.20 -10.45 -4.04
N ALA A 208 -3.46 -11.58 -4.71
CA ALA A 208 -3.32 -11.68 -6.16
C ALA A 208 -4.23 -10.67 -6.90
N LEU A 209 -5.48 -10.53 -6.46
CA LEU A 209 -6.41 -9.55 -7.00
C LEU A 209 -5.95 -8.10 -6.76
N ILE A 210 -5.47 -7.79 -5.55
CA ILE A 210 -4.90 -6.47 -5.22
C ILE A 210 -3.71 -6.16 -6.14
N THR A 211 -2.77 -7.10 -6.30
CA THR A 211 -1.61 -6.93 -7.17
C THR A 211 -2.00 -6.71 -8.64
N LEU A 212 -3.03 -7.42 -9.12
CA LEU A 212 -3.56 -7.23 -10.46
C LEU A 212 -4.12 -5.81 -10.64
N LEU A 213 -4.86 -5.30 -9.64
CA LEU A 213 -5.41 -3.93 -9.66
C LEU A 213 -4.29 -2.87 -9.58
N GLU A 214 -3.32 -3.06 -8.70
CA GLU A 214 -2.17 -2.17 -8.57
C GLU A 214 -1.35 -2.13 -9.88
N THR A 215 -1.14 -3.28 -10.51
CA THR A 215 -0.44 -3.39 -11.81
C THR A 215 -1.23 -2.72 -12.93
N GLY A 216 -2.53 -2.99 -13.02
CA GLY A 216 -3.42 -2.32 -13.96
C GLY A 216 -3.46 -0.81 -13.74
N GLY A 217 -3.55 -0.38 -12.47
CA GLY A 217 -3.49 1.04 -12.10
C GLY A 217 -2.18 1.71 -12.49
N ALA A 218 -1.04 1.00 -12.36
CA ALA A 218 0.26 1.52 -12.79
C ALA A 218 0.36 1.67 -14.31
N LEU A 219 -0.20 0.71 -15.07
CA LEU A 219 -0.21 0.74 -16.52
C LEU A 219 -0.93 1.99 -17.07
N PHE A 220 -2.04 2.39 -16.46
CA PHE A 220 -2.85 3.53 -16.89
C PHE A 220 -2.51 4.82 -16.15
N GLY A 221 -2.06 4.73 -14.90
CA GLY A 221 -1.81 5.89 -14.02
C GLY A 221 -0.73 6.83 -14.56
N GLY A 222 0.39 6.28 -15.05
CA GLY A 222 1.48 7.06 -15.64
C GLY A 222 1.06 7.86 -16.88
N PRO A 223 0.50 7.22 -17.91
CA PRO A 223 -0.01 7.90 -19.10
C PRO A 223 -1.06 8.98 -18.80
N VAL A 224 -2.01 8.70 -17.90
CA VAL A 224 -3.03 9.68 -17.50
C VAL A 224 -2.40 10.89 -16.80
N LEU A 225 -1.45 10.67 -15.89
CA LEU A 225 -0.73 11.75 -15.24
C LEU A 225 0.09 12.60 -16.23
N ALA A 226 0.80 11.97 -17.17
CA ALA A 226 1.53 12.66 -18.22
C ALA A 226 0.60 13.49 -19.10
N TRP A 227 -0.58 12.96 -19.43
CA TRP A 227 -1.61 13.68 -20.17
C TRP A 227 -2.14 14.88 -19.38
N CYS A 228 -2.46 14.71 -18.09
CA CYS A 228 -2.84 15.81 -17.19
C CYS A 228 -1.75 16.89 -17.11
N PHE A 229 -0.49 16.49 -17.01
CA PHE A 229 0.64 17.41 -16.95
C PHE A 229 0.77 18.22 -18.23
N ASN A 230 0.67 17.59 -19.41
CA ASN A 230 0.75 18.26 -20.71
C ASN A 230 -0.40 19.27 -20.92
N ILE A 231 -1.63 18.89 -20.54
CA ILE A 231 -2.77 19.81 -20.57
C ILE A 231 -2.54 20.99 -19.62
N GLY A 232 -2.03 20.71 -18.42
CA GLY A 232 -1.72 21.73 -17.43
C GLY A 232 -0.73 22.78 -17.97
N LEU A 233 0.34 22.33 -18.61
CA LEU A 233 1.35 23.20 -19.22
C LEU A 233 0.78 24.04 -20.36
N SER A 234 -0.08 23.44 -21.20
CA SER A 234 -0.67 24.15 -22.36
C SER A 234 -1.67 25.23 -21.94
N ARG A 235 -2.48 24.97 -20.90
CA ARG A 235 -3.52 25.90 -20.44
C ARG A 235 -3.03 26.95 -19.44
N LYS A 236 -1.90 26.71 -18.77
CA LYS A 236 -1.31 27.60 -17.76
C LYS A 236 -2.26 27.91 -16.56
N GLY A 237 -1.83 28.77 -15.67
CA GLY A 237 -2.63 29.19 -14.52
C GLY A 237 -2.92 28.04 -13.55
N ILE A 238 -4.16 27.88 -13.10
CA ILE A 238 -4.58 26.85 -12.16
C ILE A 238 -4.47 25.42 -12.73
N TRP A 239 -4.51 25.29 -14.06
CA TRP A 239 -4.43 24.01 -14.74
C TRP A 239 -3.07 23.33 -14.61
N ILE A 240 -2.02 24.07 -14.26
CA ILE A 240 -0.69 23.49 -13.97
C ILE A 240 -0.77 22.47 -12.84
N GLY A 241 -1.69 22.65 -11.88
CA GLY A 241 -1.96 21.71 -10.79
C GLY A 241 -2.78 20.46 -11.16
N LEU A 242 -3.17 20.30 -12.44
CA LEU A 242 -4.06 19.23 -12.88
C LEU A 242 -3.60 17.81 -12.47
N PRO A 243 -2.32 17.43 -12.50
CA PRO A 243 -1.86 16.14 -12.02
C PRO A 243 -2.21 15.90 -10.55
N TRP A 244 -2.07 16.91 -9.71
CA TRP A 244 -2.36 16.85 -8.28
C TRP A 244 -3.86 16.79 -8.00
N PHE A 245 -4.67 17.50 -8.79
CA PHE A 245 -6.13 17.39 -8.75
C PHE A 245 -6.62 16.00 -9.16
N TYR A 246 -5.98 15.37 -10.13
CA TYR A 246 -6.24 13.98 -10.52
C TYR A 246 -5.95 13.02 -9.36
N VAL A 247 -4.79 13.14 -8.70
CA VAL A 247 -4.44 12.34 -7.52
C VAL A 247 -5.46 12.57 -6.41
N SER A 248 -5.78 13.82 -6.09
CA SER A 248 -6.81 14.16 -5.09
C SER A 248 -8.16 13.54 -5.43
N GLY A 249 -8.56 13.54 -6.71
CA GLY A 249 -9.81 12.95 -7.20
C GLY A 249 -9.88 11.44 -6.97
N ILE A 250 -8.82 10.69 -7.29
CA ILE A 250 -8.75 9.25 -7.03
C ILE A 250 -8.86 8.96 -5.52
N VAL A 251 -8.11 9.71 -4.71
CA VAL A 251 -8.14 9.57 -3.26
C VAL A 251 -9.52 9.89 -2.68
N LEU A 252 -10.21 10.90 -3.23
CA LEU A 252 -11.57 11.25 -2.84
C LEU A 252 -12.55 10.12 -3.17
N VAL A 253 -12.48 9.53 -4.37
CA VAL A 253 -13.31 8.38 -4.76
C VAL A 253 -13.11 7.22 -3.78
N ALA A 254 -11.86 6.92 -3.42
CA ALA A 254 -11.57 5.88 -2.43
C ALA A 254 -12.11 6.23 -1.03
N LEU A 255 -12.00 7.49 -0.60
CA LEU A 255 -12.56 7.94 0.69
C LEU A 255 -14.07 7.74 0.72
N LEU A 256 -14.77 8.16 -0.34
CA LEU A 256 -16.23 7.98 -0.46
C LEU A 256 -16.62 6.49 -0.47
N SER A 257 -15.86 5.66 -1.16
CA SER A 257 -16.06 4.22 -1.21
C SER A 257 -15.92 3.57 0.19
N LEU A 258 -14.95 4.00 0.99
CA LEU A 258 -14.75 3.51 2.36
C LEU A 258 -15.82 4.00 3.35
N THR A 259 -16.56 5.06 3.07
CA THR A 259 -17.65 5.52 3.97
C THR A 259 -18.81 4.55 4.01
N GLY A 260 -19.02 3.79 2.93
CA GLY A 260 -20.10 2.79 2.83
C GLY A 260 -19.75 1.39 3.37
N LEU A 261 -18.55 1.20 3.95
CA LEU A 261 -18.15 -0.11 4.47
C LEU A 261 -18.90 -0.47 5.74
N LYS A 262 -19.44 -1.68 5.78
CA LYS A 262 -20.05 -2.27 6.96
C LYS A 262 -19.01 -3.11 7.69
N PRO A 263 -19.03 -3.17 9.05
CA PRO A 263 -18.13 -4.04 9.78
C PRO A 263 -18.34 -5.49 9.32
N PRO A 264 -17.26 -6.29 9.22
CA PRO A 264 -17.39 -7.71 8.93
C PRO A 264 -18.24 -8.36 10.04
N LYS A 265 -19.01 -9.37 9.66
CA LYS A 265 -19.74 -10.18 10.64
C LYS A 265 -18.71 -10.77 11.61
N GLU A 266 -18.93 -10.61 12.91
CA GLU A 266 -18.09 -11.25 13.93
C GLU A 266 -18.02 -12.74 13.63
N ARG A 267 -16.81 -13.21 13.34
CA ARG A 267 -16.56 -14.64 13.29
C ARG A 267 -16.56 -15.11 14.73
N VAL A 268 -17.53 -15.92 15.08
CA VAL A 268 -17.41 -16.79 16.25
C VAL A 268 -16.24 -17.72 15.91
N THR A 269 -15.07 -17.39 16.42
CA THR A 269 -13.99 -18.40 16.54
C THR A 269 -14.58 -19.47 17.46
N LEU A 270 -15.08 -20.54 16.85
CA LEU A 270 -15.23 -21.79 17.56
C LEU A 270 -13.79 -22.16 17.93
N THR A 271 -13.36 -21.75 19.10
CA THR A 271 -12.20 -22.33 19.78
C THR A 271 -12.57 -23.81 19.89
N ASP A 272 -11.83 -24.64 19.15
CA ASP A 272 -12.00 -26.08 19.25
C ASP A 272 -11.79 -26.44 20.74
N PRO A 273 -12.78 -27.08 21.40
CA PRO A 273 -12.65 -27.42 22.80
C PRO A 273 -11.53 -28.44 23.07
N GLU A 274 -10.88 -28.95 22.04
CA GLU A 274 -9.68 -29.80 22.11
C GLU A 274 -8.40 -29.03 22.43
N ASP A 275 -8.29 -27.73 22.03
CA ASP A 275 -7.11 -26.90 22.33
C ASP A 275 -7.08 -26.46 23.82
N GLU A 276 -8.24 -26.27 24.46
CA GLU A 276 -8.31 -25.99 25.89
C GLU A 276 -7.91 -27.22 26.73
N ARG A 277 -8.26 -28.46 26.29
CA ARG A 277 -7.87 -29.68 26.98
C ARG A 277 -6.38 -29.99 26.87
N SER A 278 -5.75 -29.69 25.76
CA SER A 278 -4.30 -29.88 25.58
C SER A 278 -3.48 -28.88 26.40
N GLY A 279 -3.99 -27.68 26.65
CA GLY A 279 -3.38 -26.70 27.54
C GLY A 279 -3.47 -27.08 29.02
N GLU A 280 -4.59 -27.64 29.49
CA GLU A 280 -4.77 -28.09 30.90
C GLU A 280 -3.93 -29.33 31.23
N ILE A 281 -3.80 -30.29 30.30
CA ILE A 281 -2.98 -31.49 30.51
C ILE A 281 -1.49 -31.14 30.61
N GLY A 282 -1.03 -30.10 29.89
CA GLY A 282 0.36 -29.61 29.95
C GLY A 282 0.72 -28.91 31.26
N TYR A 283 -0.22 -28.30 31.95
CA TYR A 283 0.01 -27.65 33.24
C TYR A 283 0.00 -28.63 34.43
N GLN A 284 -0.84 -29.66 34.40
CA GLN A 284 -0.90 -30.65 35.46
C GLN A 284 0.34 -31.57 35.49
N SER A 285 0.97 -31.84 34.37
CA SER A 285 2.20 -32.65 34.31
C SER A 285 3.47 -31.86 34.71
N ALA A 286 3.41 -30.53 34.84
CA ALA A 286 4.52 -29.72 35.30
C ALA A 286 4.51 -29.47 36.83
N GLU A 287 3.40 -29.71 37.51
CA GLU A 287 3.31 -29.61 38.99
C GLU A 287 3.63 -30.92 39.73
N GLU A 288 3.78 -32.04 39.04
CA GLU A 288 4.14 -33.35 39.65
C GLU A 288 5.63 -33.75 39.48
N GLN A 289 6.49 -32.87 39.01
CA GLN A 289 7.95 -33.04 38.98
C GLN A 289 8.67 -32.00 39.86
#